data_b967bb42fce4dbdb9f6e9cc2a82e54d2
#
_entry.id   b967bb42fce4dbdb9f6e9cc2a82e54d2
#
_cell.length_a   1.000
_cell.length_b   1.000
_cell.length_c   1.000
_cell.angle_alpha   90.00
_cell.angle_beta   90.00
_cell.angle_gamma   90.00
#
_symmetry.space_group_name_H-M   'P 1'
#
loop_
_entity.id
_entity.type
_entity.pdbx_description
1 polymer ?
#
loop_
_entity_poly.entity_id
_entity_poly.type
_entity_poly.pdbx_seq_one_letter_code
_entity_poly.pdbx_strand_id
1 'polypeptide(L)'
;YVMLTTSLKDAEQLRSGNLLSLPTAPTLDAWFKAWGSACTGVQCEGLKPFFWNSVVMVVPAVLLSTLIGSLNGYVLSKWKFRGSETLFAFMLFGVFMPMQVVLLPMSQVLGWLGVASSVWGLMLVHVVAGIPSTTLFFRNYYTAIPRELVNAARIDGAGFWKIFFRIVVPMSTPILMVTL
;
A
#
# COMPACT_ATOMS: atom_id res chain seq x y z
N TYR A 1 17.39 -18.31 3.39
CA TYR A 1 18.51 -18.88 4.13
C TYR A 1 19.81 -18.10 3.87
N VAL A 2 20.34 -18.10 2.62
CA VAL A 2 21.64 -17.49 2.26
C VAL A 2 21.73 -16.02 2.70
N MET A 3 20.72 -15.20 2.44
CA MET A 3 20.71 -13.79 2.82
C MET A 3 20.84 -13.58 4.33
N LEU A 4 20.13 -14.38 5.13
CA LEU A 4 20.20 -14.28 6.59
C LEU A 4 21.56 -14.78 7.13
N THR A 5 22.08 -15.89 6.62
CA THR A 5 23.38 -16.42 7.07
C THR A 5 24.54 -15.52 6.68
N THR A 6 24.53 -14.97 5.46
CA THR A 6 25.60 -14.05 5.01
C THR A 6 25.53 -12.69 5.71
N SER A 7 24.36 -12.20 6.07
CA SER A 7 24.20 -10.92 6.81
C SER A 7 24.77 -10.97 8.24
N LEU A 8 24.95 -12.16 8.79
CA LEU A 8 25.53 -12.40 10.12
C LEU A 8 27.01 -12.75 10.08
N LYS A 9 27.62 -12.84 8.89
CA LYS A 9 29.05 -13.15 8.71
C LYS A 9 29.87 -11.88 8.66
N ASP A 10 31.06 -11.95 9.23
CA ASP A 10 32.08 -10.93 9.06
C ASP A 10 32.68 -10.97 7.63
N ALA A 11 33.27 -9.86 7.20
CA ALA A 11 33.85 -9.70 5.85
C ALA A 11 34.92 -10.76 5.56
N GLU A 12 35.66 -11.21 6.56
CA GLU A 12 36.71 -12.26 6.44
C GLU A 12 36.05 -13.63 6.17
N GLN A 13 34.98 -13.97 6.89
CA GLN A 13 34.21 -15.20 6.68
C GLN A 13 33.51 -15.23 5.31
N LEU A 14 33.12 -14.05 4.78
CA LEU A 14 32.53 -13.95 3.45
C LEU A 14 33.55 -14.18 2.33
N ARG A 15 34.82 -13.76 2.54
CA ARG A 15 35.89 -13.91 1.56
C ARG A 15 36.48 -15.32 1.53
N SER A 16 36.59 -15.96 2.68
CA SER A 16 37.23 -17.28 2.83
C SER A 16 36.28 -18.46 2.87
N GLY A 17 34.98 -18.21 3.11
CA GLY A 17 33.99 -19.24 3.38
C GLY A 17 33.03 -19.52 2.24
N ASN A 18 32.32 -20.64 2.37
CA ASN A 18 31.19 -20.98 1.51
C ASN A 18 29.95 -20.15 1.90
N LEU A 19 29.23 -19.59 0.92
CA LEU A 19 28.00 -18.82 1.14
C LEU A 19 26.90 -19.62 1.88
N LEU A 20 26.92 -20.93 1.76
CA LEU A 20 25.95 -21.84 2.39
C LEU A 20 26.34 -22.24 3.82
N SER A 21 27.60 -22.02 4.25
CA SER A 21 28.05 -22.38 5.60
C SER A 21 27.39 -21.47 6.66
N LEU A 22 27.16 -22.00 7.85
CA LEU A 22 26.73 -21.21 9.00
C LEU A 22 27.85 -20.27 9.44
N PRO A 23 27.51 -19.08 9.99
CA PRO A 23 28.50 -18.18 10.55
C PRO A 23 29.18 -18.83 11.77
N THR A 24 30.51 -18.85 11.80
CA THR A 24 31.30 -19.37 12.92
C THR A 24 31.31 -18.39 14.11
N ALA A 25 31.26 -17.09 13.82
CA ALA A 25 31.10 -16.02 14.79
C ALA A 25 30.03 -15.04 14.24
N PRO A 26 28.75 -15.20 14.64
CA PRO A 26 27.69 -14.31 14.18
C PRO A 26 27.88 -12.89 14.70
N THR A 27 27.81 -11.90 13.83
CA THR A 27 27.96 -10.48 14.16
C THR A 27 26.84 -9.67 13.53
N LEU A 28 26.43 -8.57 14.16
CA LEU A 28 25.47 -7.61 13.65
C LEU A 28 26.13 -6.36 13.06
N ASP A 29 27.44 -6.34 12.96
CA ASP A 29 28.20 -5.18 12.47
C ASP A 29 27.76 -4.74 11.08
N ALA A 30 27.47 -5.69 10.18
CA ALA A 30 26.98 -5.39 8.86
C ALA A 30 25.65 -4.63 8.90
N TRP A 31 24.76 -4.97 9.85
CA TRP A 31 23.47 -4.31 10.03
C TRP A 31 23.63 -2.89 10.58
N PHE A 32 24.51 -2.70 11.58
CA PHE A 32 24.78 -1.38 12.12
C PHE A 32 25.43 -0.45 11.09
N LYS A 33 26.40 -0.98 10.32
CA LYS A 33 27.03 -0.24 9.22
C LYS A 33 26.02 0.09 8.11
N ALA A 34 25.20 -0.87 7.69
CA ALA A 34 24.17 -0.64 6.69
C ALA A 34 23.18 0.45 7.14
N TRP A 35 22.79 0.42 8.41
CA TRP A 35 21.84 1.38 8.95
C TRP A 35 22.41 2.79 9.11
N GLY A 36 23.63 2.93 9.61
CA GLY A 36 24.18 4.20 10.07
C GLY A 36 25.27 4.83 9.22
N SER A 37 26.04 4.04 8.44
CA SER A 37 27.26 4.54 7.80
C SER A 37 27.53 4.00 6.39
N ALA A 38 26.70 3.11 5.87
CA ALA A 38 26.90 2.62 4.50
C ALA A 38 26.72 3.76 3.48
N CYS A 39 27.60 3.78 2.49
CA CYS A 39 27.50 4.77 1.42
C CYS A 39 26.50 4.30 0.36
N THR A 40 25.47 5.12 0.14
CA THR A 40 24.46 4.93 -0.92
C THR A 40 24.67 6.03 -1.95
N GLY A 41 25.42 5.74 -3.01
CA GLY A 41 25.87 6.74 -3.97
C GLY A 41 26.94 7.67 -3.36
N VAL A 42 26.68 8.98 -3.32
CA VAL A 42 27.62 10.01 -2.85
C VAL A 42 27.51 10.27 -1.34
N GLN A 43 26.42 9.83 -0.72
CA GLN A 43 26.13 10.08 0.70
C GLN A 43 26.40 8.81 1.52
N CYS A 44 27.10 8.97 2.65
CA CYS A 44 27.45 7.89 3.58
C CYS A 44 26.70 8.02 4.91
N GLU A 45 25.36 8.14 4.83
CA GLU A 45 24.48 8.27 6.00
C GLU A 45 23.69 6.98 6.30
N GLY A 46 24.07 5.87 5.67
CA GLY A 46 23.39 4.59 5.78
C GLY A 46 22.01 4.57 5.14
N LEU A 47 21.22 3.56 5.48
CA LEU A 47 19.88 3.36 4.97
C LEU A 47 18.79 4.12 5.74
N LYS A 48 19.11 4.66 6.90
CA LYS A 48 18.15 5.31 7.80
C LYS A 48 17.31 6.41 7.14
N PRO A 49 17.88 7.41 6.42
CA PRO A 49 17.07 8.44 5.79
C PRO A 49 16.15 7.90 4.68
N PHE A 50 16.61 6.93 3.91
CA PHE A 50 15.82 6.30 2.85
C PHE A 50 14.66 5.47 3.42
N PHE A 51 14.90 4.79 4.54
CA PHE A 51 13.86 4.06 5.26
C PHE A 51 12.75 5.01 5.75
N TRP A 52 13.11 6.13 6.36
CA TRP A 52 12.12 7.12 6.81
C TRP A 52 11.34 7.74 5.64
N ASN A 53 11.99 8.04 4.52
CA ASN A 53 11.30 8.51 3.32
C ASN A 53 10.28 7.47 2.82
N SER A 54 10.65 6.18 2.85
CA SER A 54 9.73 5.11 2.48
C SER A 54 8.54 5.01 3.44
N VAL A 55 8.76 5.12 4.75
CA VAL A 55 7.69 5.09 5.75
C VAL A 55 6.74 6.26 5.56
N VAL A 56 7.27 7.49 5.42
CA VAL A 56 6.46 8.70 5.21
C VAL A 56 5.65 8.65 3.91
N MET A 57 6.16 7.97 2.89
CA MET A 57 5.46 7.78 1.62
C MET A 57 4.43 6.65 1.68
N VAL A 58 4.84 5.47 2.13
CA VAL A 58 4.04 4.24 2.02
C VAL A 58 2.89 4.23 3.02
N VAL A 59 3.15 4.58 4.29
CA VAL A 59 2.12 4.49 5.33
C VAL A 59 0.89 5.35 5.01
N PRO A 60 1.02 6.66 4.71
CA PRO A 60 -0.14 7.46 4.33
C PRO A 60 -0.76 7.02 3.01
N ALA A 61 0.04 6.59 2.02
CA ALA A 61 -0.48 6.12 0.74
C ALA A 61 -1.38 4.89 0.91
N VAL A 62 -0.93 3.91 1.67
CA VAL A 62 -1.71 2.69 1.96
C VAL A 62 -2.97 3.01 2.75
N LEU A 63 -2.87 3.81 3.79
CA LEU A 63 -4.03 4.20 4.62
C LEU A 63 -5.08 4.95 3.79
N LEU A 64 -4.67 5.93 2.97
CA LEU A 64 -5.58 6.72 2.15
C LEU A 64 -6.21 5.89 1.04
N SER A 65 -5.42 5.08 0.31
CA SER A 65 -5.96 4.23 -0.75
C SER A 65 -6.91 3.17 -0.20
N THR A 66 -6.61 2.59 0.96
CA THR A 66 -7.48 1.62 1.64
C THR A 66 -8.78 2.28 2.13
N LEU A 67 -8.70 3.45 2.73
CA LEU A 67 -9.89 4.18 3.18
C LEU A 67 -10.80 4.55 2.01
N ILE A 68 -10.24 5.13 0.96
CA ILE A 68 -10.99 5.52 -0.25
C ILE A 68 -11.54 4.27 -0.96
N GLY A 69 -10.74 3.21 -1.10
CA GLY A 69 -11.16 1.95 -1.70
C GLY A 69 -12.27 1.27 -0.92
N SER A 70 -12.20 1.28 0.42
CA SER A 70 -13.25 0.77 1.31
C SER A 70 -14.56 1.56 1.12
N LEU A 71 -14.50 2.88 1.10
CA LEU A 71 -15.66 3.73 0.87
C LEU A 71 -16.27 3.50 -0.52
N ASN A 72 -15.45 3.48 -1.56
CA ASN A 72 -15.89 3.17 -2.92
C ASN A 72 -16.53 1.78 -3.01
N GLY A 73 -15.90 0.76 -2.42
CA GLY A 73 -16.44 -0.60 -2.35
C GLY A 73 -17.80 -0.65 -1.68
N TYR A 74 -17.98 0.10 -0.59
CA TYR A 74 -19.27 0.20 0.10
C TYR A 74 -20.33 0.85 -0.77
N VAL A 75 -20.03 1.99 -1.39
CA VAL A 75 -20.96 2.69 -2.30
C VAL A 75 -21.34 1.78 -3.46
N LEU A 76 -20.37 1.19 -4.15
CA LEU A 76 -20.60 0.36 -5.34
C LEU A 76 -21.30 -0.97 -5.04
N SER A 77 -21.25 -1.47 -3.80
CA SER A 77 -21.90 -2.72 -3.41
C SER A 77 -23.30 -2.52 -2.82
N LYS A 78 -23.48 -1.54 -1.93
CA LYS A 78 -24.70 -1.37 -1.12
C LYS A 78 -25.57 -0.18 -1.53
N TRP A 79 -24.98 0.82 -2.21
CA TRP A 79 -25.66 2.06 -2.61
C TRP A 79 -25.67 2.20 -4.14
N LYS A 80 -26.10 1.16 -4.83
CA LYS A 80 -26.13 1.14 -6.29
C LYS A 80 -26.88 2.34 -6.87
N PHE A 81 -26.19 3.09 -7.71
CA PHE A 81 -26.73 4.20 -8.48
C PHE A 81 -26.62 3.92 -9.98
N ARG A 82 -27.33 4.69 -10.79
CA ARG A 82 -27.27 4.56 -12.26
C ARG A 82 -25.85 4.88 -12.75
N GLY A 83 -25.19 3.92 -13.40
CA GLY A 83 -23.79 4.03 -13.85
C GLY A 83 -22.74 3.46 -12.88
N SER A 84 -23.13 2.92 -11.71
CA SER A 84 -22.17 2.34 -10.74
C SER A 84 -21.32 1.22 -11.33
N GLU A 85 -21.89 0.35 -12.17
CA GLU A 85 -21.16 -0.75 -12.82
C GLU A 85 -20.20 -0.21 -13.90
N THR A 86 -20.62 0.82 -14.64
CA THR A 86 -19.76 1.48 -15.63
C THR A 86 -18.56 2.15 -14.96
N LEU A 87 -18.80 2.89 -13.88
CA LEU A 87 -17.72 3.49 -13.10
C LEU A 87 -16.73 2.43 -12.58
N PHE A 88 -17.26 1.32 -12.07
CA PHE A 88 -16.44 0.21 -11.60
C PHE A 88 -15.63 -0.42 -12.74
N ALA A 89 -16.21 -0.61 -13.91
CA ALA A 89 -15.50 -1.12 -15.09
C ALA A 89 -14.35 -0.20 -15.52
N PHE A 90 -14.53 1.12 -15.49
CA PHE A 90 -13.45 2.08 -15.75
C PHE A 90 -12.34 2.01 -14.71
N MET A 91 -12.68 1.85 -13.44
CA MET A 91 -11.67 1.67 -12.39
C MET A 91 -10.86 0.39 -12.60
N LEU A 92 -11.53 -0.72 -12.95
CA LEU A 92 -10.86 -1.98 -13.27
C LEU A 92 -9.94 -1.86 -14.49
N PHE A 93 -10.38 -1.15 -15.54
CA PHE A 93 -9.54 -0.89 -16.70
C PHE A 93 -8.22 -0.24 -16.30
N GLY A 94 -8.26 0.71 -15.34
CA GLY A 94 -7.06 1.35 -14.79
C GLY A 94 -6.08 0.38 -14.12
N VAL A 95 -6.55 -0.72 -13.51
CA VAL A 95 -5.69 -1.76 -12.90
C VAL A 95 -4.85 -2.49 -13.95
N PHE A 96 -5.41 -2.72 -15.12
CA PHE A 96 -4.76 -3.46 -16.19
C PHE A 96 -3.92 -2.59 -17.14
N MET A 97 -3.94 -1.26 -16.93
CA MET A 97 -3.16 -0.35 -17.76
C MET A 97 -1.66 -0.49 -17.46
N PRO A 98 -0.82 -0.73 -18.48
CA PRO A 98 0.63 -0.81 -18.27
C PRO A 98 1.17 0.50 -17.68
N MET A 99 1.97 0.40 -16.62
CA MET A 99 2.54 1.57 -15.92
C MET A 99 3.31 2.49 -16.86
N GLN A 100 3.94 1.93 -17.89
CA GLN A 100 4.73 2.67 -18.89
C GLN A 100 3.88 3.71 -19.66
N VAL A 101 2.61 3.38 -19.94
CA VAL A 101 1.69 4.29 -20.66
C VAL A 101 1.31 5.49 -19.79
N VAL A 102 1.26 5.28 -18.47
CA VAL A 102 0.81 6.31 -17.51
C VAL A 102 1.94 7.24 -17.08
N LEU A 103 3.20 6.84 -17.24
CA LEU A 103 4.37 7.59 -16.72
C LEU A 103 4.43 9.04 -17.24
N LEU A 104 4.28 9.26 -18.55
CA LEU A 104 4.35 10.60 -19.13
C LEU A 104 3.18 11.49 -18.69
N PRO A 105 1.91 11.11 -18.84
CA PRO A 105 0.80 11.91 -18.33
C PRO A 105 0.90 12.19 -16.84
N MET A 106 1.32 11.20 -16.06
CA MET A 106 1.50 11.34 -14.62
C MET A 106 2.56 12.37 -14.27
N SER A 107 3.73 12.34 -14.93
CA SER A 107 4.79 13.32 -14.70
C SER A 107 4.35 14.75 -15.04
N GLN A 108 3.55 14.91 -16.10
CA GLN A 108 2.97 16.21 -16.47
C GLN A 108 2.00 16.72 -15.40
N VAL A 109 1.08 15.87 -14.93
CA VAL A 109 0.12 16.25 -13.87
C VAL A 109 0.84 16.62 -12.59
N LEU A 110 1.86 15.85 -12.17
CA LEU A 110 2.67 16.18 -11.00
C LEU A 110 3.43 17.50 -11.17
N GLY A 111 3.90 17.78 -12.39
CA GLY A 111 4.53 19.06 -12.74
C GLY A 111 3.57 20.24 -12.60
N TRP A 112 2.34 20.10 -13.11
CA TRP A 112 1.31 21.15 -12.98
C TRP A 112 0.88 21.37 -11.54
N LEU A 113 0.88 20.31 -10.72
CA LEU A 113 0.58 20.41 -9.29
C LEU A 113 1.77 20.95 -8.47
N GLY A 114 2.95 21.13 -9.08
CA GLY A 114 4.14 21.59 -8.38
C GLY A 114 4.75 20.60 -7.40
N VAL A 115 4.37 19.30 -7.48
CA VAL A 115 4.84 18.23 -6.58
C VAL A 115 5.73 17.20 -7.28
N ALA A 116 6.13 17.46 -8.53
CA ALA A 116 7.09 16.61 -9.24
C ALA A 116 8.41 16.52 -8.45
N SER A 117 9.03 15.33 -8.48
CA SER A 117 10.29 15.04 -7.76
C SER A 117 10.21 15.20 -6.23
N SER A 118 9.02 15.17 -5.64
CA SER A 118 8.82 15.24 -4.19
C SER A 118 8.25 13.92 -3.64
N VAL A 119 8.49 13.67 -2.35
CA VAL A 119 7.91 12.52 -1.63
C VAL A 119 6.36 12.59 -1.66
N TRP A 120 5.80 13.80 -1.59
CA TRP A 120 4.36 14.02 -1.65
C TRP A 120 3.75 13.67 -3.01
N GLY A 121 4.46 14.03 -4.09
CA GLY A 121 4.04 13.63 -5.44
C GLY A 121 4.05 12.13 -5.62
N LEU A 122 5.09 11.47 -5.13
CA LEU A 122 5.18 10.01 -5.20
C LEU A 122 4.12 9.31 -4.33
N MET A 123 3.85 9.85 -3.13
CA MET A 123 2.75 9.39 -2.27
C MET A 123 1.40 9.48 -2.99
N LEU A 124 1.12 10.61 -3.65
CA LEU A 124 -0.12 10.82 -4.40
C LEU A 124 -0.28 9.81 -5.53
N VAL A 125 0.79 9.52 -6.25
CA VAL A 125 0.81 8.46 -7.29
C VAL A 125 0.40 7.11 -6.71
N HIS A 126 0.99 6.72 -5.57
CA HIS A 126 0.67 5.44 -4.93
C HIS A 126 -0.77 5.39 -4.42
N VAL A 127 -1.29 6.50 -3.89
CA VAL A 127 -2.71 6.59 -3.49
C VAL A 127 -3.61 6.34 -4.70
N VAL A 128 -3.40 7.09 -5.79
CA VAL A 128 -4.24 6.99 -7.00
C VAL A 128 -4.15 5.61 -7.63
N ALA A 129 -2.95 5.05 -7.74
CA ALA A 129 -2.75 3.70 -8.29
C ALA A 129 -3.33 2.60 -7.40
N GLY A 130 -3.37 2.80 -6.08
CA GLY A 130 -3.92 1.84 -5.12
C GLY A 130 -5.46 1.81 -5.07
N ILE A 131 -6.14 2.92 -5.39
CA ILE A 131 -7.60 3.02 -5.28
C ILE A 131 -8.35 1.97 -6.09
N PRO A 132 -8.05 1.69 -7.37
CA PRO A 132 -8.81 0.70 -8.14
C PRO A 132 -8.73 -0.72 -7.56
N SER A 133 -7.53 -1.16 -7.18
CA SER A 133 -7.31 -2.50 -6.61
C SER A 133 -7.98 -2.65 -5.24
N THR A 134 -7.79 -1.69 -4.35
CA THR A 134 -8.45 -1.69 -3.03
C THR A 134 -9.97 -1.63 -3.17
N THR A 135 -10.50 -0.81 -4.09
CA THR A 135 -11.94 -0.77 -4.39
C THR A 135 -12.46 -2.13 -4.85
N LEU A 136 -11.73 -2.84 -5.72
CA LEU A 136 -12.10 -4.19 -6.18
C LEU A 136 -12.21 -5.16 -5.02
N PHE A 137 -11.19 -5.21 -4.14
CA PHE A 137 -11.17 -6.11 -2.99
C PHE A 137 -12.32 -5.82 -2.03
N PHE A 138 -12.52 -4.56 -1.65
CA PHE A 138 -13.59 -4.17 -0.75
C PHE A 138 -14.97 -4.38 -1.35
N ARG A 139 -15.18 -4.04 -2.63
CA ARG A 139 -16.47 -4.28 -3.30
C ARG A 139 -16.83 -5.76 -3.29
N ASN A 140 -15.88 -6.63 -3.64
CA ASN A 140 -16.09 -8.08 -3.63
C ASN A 140 -16.42 -8.58 -2.23
N TYR A 141 -15.69 -8.16 -1.23
CA TYR A 141 -15.95 -8.51 0.16
C TYR A 141 -17.32 -8.03 0.64
N TYR A 142 -17.67 -6.79 0.35
CA TYR A 142 -18.94 -6.22 0.78
C TYR A 142 -20.16 -6.80 0.07
N THR A 143 -20.02 -7.34 -1.13
CA THR A 143 -21.14 -8.04 -1.77
C THR A 143 -21.57 -9.27 -0.99
N ALA A 144 -20.66 -9.92 -0.27
CA ALA A 144 -20.94 -11.08 0.58
C ALA A 144 -21.67 -10.73 1.89
N ILE A 145 -21.62 -9.46 2.34
CA ILE A 145 -22.36 -9.01 3.52
C ILE A 145 -23.85 -9.01 3.19
N PRO A 146 -24.72 -9.64 4.01
CA PRO A 146 -26.16 -9.66 3.80
C PRO A 146 -26.76 -8.25 3.72
N ARG A 147 -27.63 -8.02 2.74
CA ARG A 147 -28.32 -6.73 2.59
C ARG A 147 -29.30 -6.45 3.71
N GLU A 148 -29.79 -7.50 4.35
CA GLU A 148 -30.73 -7.48 5.48
C GLU A 148 -30.15 -6.67 6.64
N LEU A 149 -28.84 -6.81 6.93
CA LEU A 149 -28.17 -6.03 7.99
C LEU A 149 -28.19 -4.53 7.71
N VAL A 150 -27.92 -4.15 6.45
CA VAL A 150 -27.93 -2.74 6.04
C VAL A 150 -29.36 -2.20 6.05
N ASN A 151 -30.33 -3.01 5.63
CA ASN A 151 -31.75 -2.61 5.60
C ASN A 151 -32.32 -2.49 7.02
N ALA A 152 -32.02 -3.41 7.93
CA ALA A 152 -32.42 -3.32 9.34
C ALA A 152 -31.87 -2.04 9.98
N ALA A 153 -30.58 -1.75 9.77
CA ALA A 153 -29.98 -0.51 10.27
C ALA A 153 -30.65 0.76 9.71
N ARG A 154 -31.10 0.73 8.45
CA ARG A 154 -31.85 1.86 7.86
C ARG A 154 -33.23 2.02 8.51
N ILE A 155 -33.92 0.93 8.80
CA ILE A 155 -35.21 0.95 9.52
C ILE A 155 -35.01 1.57 10.90
N ASP A 156 -33.88 1.27 11.58
CA ASP A 156 -33.49 1.86 12.86
C ASP A 156 -32.99 3.32 12.74
N GLY A 157 -33.16 3.95 11.59
CA GLY A 157 -32.77 5.34 11.34
C GLY A 157 -31.26 5.59 11.20
N ALA A 158 -30.48 4.56 10.91
CA ALA A 158 -29.04 4.75 10.68
C ALA A 158 -28.79 5.30 9.26
N GLY A 159 -28.14 6.47 9.20
CA GLY A 159 -27.67 7.07 7.96
C GLY A 159 -26.42 6.39 7.39
N PHE A 160 -26.01 6.82 6.19
CA PHE A 160 -24.89 6.28 5.42
C PHE A 160 -23.61 6.08 6.25
N TRP A 161 -23.14 7.15 6.91
CA TRP A 161 -21.89 7.12 7.69
C TRP A 161 -22.00 6.25 8.95
N LYS A 162 -23.18 6.23 9.60
CA LYS A 162 -23.40 5.38 10.78
C LYS A 162 -23.32 3.90 10.41
N ILE A 163 -23.93 3.52 9.27
CA ILE A 163 -23.84 2.14 8.74
C ILE A 163 -22.39 1.82 8.37
N PHE A 164 -21.71 2.71 7.64
CA PHE A 164 -20.34 2.49 7.21
C PHE A 164 -19.40 2.25 8.41
N PHE A 165 -19.32 3.19 9.35
CA PHE A 165 -18.35 3.10 10.44
C PHE A 165 -18.73 2.11 11.56
N ARG A 166 -20.03 1.88 11.81
CA ARG A 166 -20.45 1.00 12.92
C ARG A 166 -20.77 -0.43 12.51
N ILE A 167 -21.02 -0.69 11.24
CA ILE A 167 -21.38 -2.03 10.76
C ILE A 167 -20.35 -2.51 9.75
N VAL A 168 -20.17 -1.78 8.65
CA VAL A 168 -19.36 -2.25 7.51
C VAL A 168 -17.87 -2.30 7.85
N VAL A 169 -17.29 -1.24 8.40
CA VAL A 169 -15.87 -1.16 8.76
C VAL A 169 -15.49 -2.21 9.81
N PRO A 170 -16.20 -2.41 10.92
CA PRO A 170 -15.88 -3.46 11.88
C PRO A 170 -15.93 -4.87 11.28
N MET A 171 -16.88 -5.13 10.38
CA MET A 171 -16.97 -6.41 9.66
C MET A 171 -15.87 -6.57 8.62
N SER A 172 -15.15 -5.52 8.28
CA SER A 172 -14.11 -5.50 7.23
C SER A 172 -12.73 -5.88 7.74
N THR A 173 -12.56 -6.19 9.02
CA THR A 173 -11.26 -6.53 9.60
C THR A 173 -10.48 -7.56 8.79
N PRO A 174 -11.08 -8.66 8.28
CA PRO A 174 -10.33 -9.64 7.49
C PRO A 174 -9.79 -9.07 6.18
N ILE A 175 -10.59 -8.28 5.46
CA ILE A 175 -10.15 -7.69 4.19
C ILE A 175 -9.18 -6.52 4.42
N LEU A 176 -9.29 -5.79 5.52
CA LEU A 176 -8.32 -4.77 5.92
C LEU A 176 -6.93 -5.38 6.12
N MET A 177 -6.84 -6.56 6.77
CA MET A 177 -5.56 -7.26 6.95
C MET A 177 -4.94 -7.78 5.65
N VAL A 178 -5.73 -7.93 4.60
CA VAL A 178 -5.24 -8.35 3.27
C VAL A 178 -4.77 -7.15 2.45
N THR A 179 -5.34 -5.97 2.68
CA THR A 179 -5.08 -4.75 1.89
C THR A 179 -4.03 -3.82 2.51
N LEU A 180 -3.71 -3.99 3.78
CA LEU A 180 -2.64 -3.29 4.51
C LEU A 180 -1.32 -4.06 4.48
#